data_eb14e6586003a32a897bce364d0e9c58
#
_entry.id   eb14e6586003a32a897bce364d0e9c58
#
_cell.length_a   1.000
_cell.length_b   1.000
_cell.length_c   1.000
_cell.angle_alpha   90.00
_cell.angle_beta   90.00
_cell.angle_gamma   90.00
#
_symmetry.space_group_name_H-M   'P 1'
#
loop_
_entity.id
_entity.type
_entity.pdbx_description
1 polymer ?
#
loop_
_entity_poly.entity_id
_entity_poly.type
_entity_poly.pdbx_seq_one_letter_code
_entity_poly.pdbx_strand_id
1 'polypeptide(L)'
;DAAAVSPQARQPEEVCMMGAFEDDVSRETLEKLQHFSQLVEKWTAKINLISKPSVPEMWERHILDSLQIYSHAPNAGHWVDLGSGGGFPAIVVALMSQQDERATKFTLVESDQRKCAFLRTAIRELELNAKVANARIEAIEPLEADVLSARALSDLTALLGFADRHLLPSGTALFPKGENWRAEDAAARKTWAYTCDAIQSQTNPAAAILKIKEIKHV
;
A
#
# COMPACT_ATOMS: atom_id res chain seq x y z
N ASP A 1 18.05 -39.67 0.29
CA ASP A 1 17.36 -39.15 -0.92
C ASP A 1 16.65 -37.87 -0.57
N ALA A 2 17.31 -36.74 -0.86
CA ALA A 2 16.73 -35.41 -0.74
C ALA A 2 16.03 -35.10 -2.07
N ALA A 3 14.70 -35.12 -2.08
CA ALA A 3 13.91 -34.69 -3.21
C ALA A 3 14.03 -33.16 -3.36
N ALA A 4 14.70 -32.75 -4.40
CA ALA A 4 14.76 -31.36 -4.85
C ALA A 4 13.35 -30.92 -5.26
N VAL A 5 12.78 -29.96 -4.56
CA VAL A 5 11.55 -29.26 -4.96
C VAL A 5 11.91 -28.38 -6.15
N SER A 6 11.45 -28.76 -7.33
CA SER A 6 11.59 -27.94 -8.55
C SER A 6 10.83 -26.62 -8.39
N PRO A 7 11.35 -25.47 -8.86
CA PRO A 7 10.60 -24.23 -8.89
C PRO A 7 9.39 -24.42 -9.83
N GLN A 8 8.18 -24.24 -9.30
CA GLN A 8 6.95 -24.30 -10.08
C GLN A 8 7.02 -23.23 -11.17
N ALA A 9 6.88 -23.65 -12.42
CA ALA A 9 6.76 -22.77 -13.57
C ALA A 9 5.50 -21.87 -13.41
N ARG A 10 5.68 -20.56 -13.51
CA ARG A 10 4.58 -19.58 -13.44
C ARG A 10 3.54 -19.88 -14.51
N GLN A 11 2.27 -19.67 -14.22
CA GLN A 11 1.18 -19.87 -15.18
C GLN A 11 1.23 -18.79 -16.28
N PRO A 12 0.80 -19.08 -17.53
CA PRO A 12 0.87 -18.13 -18.65
C PRO A 12 0.09 -16.83 -18.44
N GLU A 13 -0.92 -16.83 -17.58
CA GLU A 13 -1.73 -15.65 -17.23
C GLU A 13 -0.99 -14.68 -16.29
N GLU A 14 -0.16 -15.19 -15.36
CA GLU A 14 0.75 -14.38 -14.54
C GLU A 14 1.78 -13.63 -15.40
N VAL A 15 2.23 -14.26 -16.48
CA VAL A 15 3.19 -13.66 -17.44
C VAL A 15 2.51 -12.54 -18.24
N CYS A 16 1.22 -12.65 -18.56
CA CYS A 16 0.52 -11.65 -19.40
C CYS A 16 0.18 -10.36 -18.62
N MET A 17 -0.17 -10.44 -17.32
CA MET A 17 -0.45 -9.24 -16.52
C MET A 17 0.83 -8.57 -16.00
N MET A 18 1.92 -9.32 -15.78
CA MET A 18 3.23 -8.74 -15.49
C MET A 18 3.74 -7.88 -16.66
N GLY A 19 3.47 -8.25 -17.92
CA GLY A 19 3.93 -7.50 -19.09
C GLY A 19 3.54 -6.03 -19.15
N ALA A 20 2.47 -5.61 -18.47
CA ALA A 20 2.06 -4.21 -18.39
C ALA A 20 2.89 -3.39 -17.39
N PHE A 21 3.56 -4.03 -16.41
CA PHE A 21 4.39 -3.39 -15.40
C PHE A 21 5.87 -3.77 -15.51
N GLU A 22 6.23 -4.81 -16.29
CA GLU A 22 7.62 -5.25 -16.47
C GLU A 22 8.52 -4.19 -17.11
N ASP A 23 7.96 -3.35 -17.99
CA ASP A 23 8.69 -2.25 -18.63
C ASP A 23 9.00 -1.10 -17.65
N ASP A 24 8.23 -0.98 -16.55
CA ASP A 24 8.37 0.10 -15.57
C ASP A 24 9.18 -0.33 -14.33
N VAL A 25 9.46 -1.63 -14.15
CA VAL A 25 10.15 -2.17 -12.96
C VAL A 25 11.52 -2.69 -13.33
N SER A 26 12.57 -2.10 -12.75
CA SER A 26 13.95 -2.56 -12.96
C SER A 26 14.16 -3.98 -12.42
N ARG A 27 15.16 -4.68 -12.96
CA ARG A 27 15.52 -6.03 -12.50
C ARG A 27 15.85 -6.05 -11.00
N GLU A 28 16.57 -5.05 -10.50
CA GLU A 28 16.91 -4.95 -9.07
C GLU A 28 15.65 -4.79 -8.21
N THR A 29 14.72 -3.91 -8.62
CA THR A 29 13.45 -3.72 -7.93
C THR A 29 12.60 -4.99 -7.95
N LEU A 30 12.58 -5.71 -9.07
CA LEU A 30 11.88 -6.99 -9.18
C LEU A 30 12.45 -8.03 -8.21
N GLU A 31 13.76 -8.15 -8.10
CA GLU A 31 14.42 -9.04 -7.12
C GLU A 31 14.06 -8.66 -5.68
N LYS A 32 14.01 -7.36 -5.36
CA LYS A 32 13.56 -6.86 -4.03
C LYS A 32 12.07 -7.14 -3.77
N LEU A 33 11.19 -6.99 -4.77
CA LEU A 33 9.78 -7.34 -4.66
C LEU A 33 9.57 -8.85 -4.44
N GLN A 34 10.36 -9.69 -5.10
CA GLN A 34 10.36 -11.14 -4.89
C GLN A 34 10.83 -11.49 -3.47
N HIS A 35 11.90 -10.85 -2.98
CA HIS A 35 12.35 -11.02 -1.61
C HIS A 35 11.28 -10.58 -0.60
N PHE A 36 10.63 -9.44 -0.85
CA PHE A 36 9.53 -8.97 -0.01
C PHE A 36 8.37 -9.96 0.03
N SER A 37 7.96 -10.52 -1.11
CA SER A 37 6.88 -11.51 -1.15
C SER A 37 7.21 -12.77 -0.33
N GLN A 38 8.45 -13.25 -0.39
CA GLN A 38 8.93 -14.38 0.42
C GLN A 38 8.92 -14.07 1.92
N LEU A 39 9.28 -12.84 2.31
CA LEU A 39 9.18 -12.38 3.70
C LEU A 39 7.72 -12.39 4.17
N VAL A 40 6.80 -11.83 3.37
CA VAL A 40 5.36 -11.81 3.70
C VAL A 40 4.83 -13.23 3.89
N GLU A 41 5.13 -14.15 2.98
CA GLU A 41 4.71 -15.54 3.06
C GLU A 41 5.23 -16.22 4.34
N LYS A 42 6.53 -16.10 4.59
CA LYS A 42 7.18 -16.67 5.80
C LYS A 42 6.57 -16.16 7.10
N TRP A 43 6.27 -14.85 7.16
CA TRP A 43 5.71 -14.24 8.36
C TRP A 43 4.20 -14.48 8.49
N THR A 44 3.46 -14.56 7.39
CA THR A 44 2.02 -14.86 7.39
C THR A 44 1.73 -16.21 8.04
N ALA A 45 2.64 -17.17 7.94
CA ALA A 45 2.54 -18.45 8.63
C ALA A 45 2.51 -18.31 10.17
N LYS A 46 3.05 -17.22 10.72
CA LYS A 46 3.18 -16.97 12.18
C LYS A 46 2.24 -15.89 12.69
N ILE A 47 2.04 -14.83 11.89
CA ILE A 47 1.18 -13.69 12.21
C ILE A 47 0.34 -13.34 10.98
N ASN A 48 -0.91 -12.93 11.16
CA ASN A 48 -1.84 -12.61 10.06
C ASN A 48 -1.43 -11.29 9.37
N LEU A 49 -0.50 -11.34 8.40
CA LEU A 49 -0.14 -10.20 7.55
C LEU A 49 -1.14 -10.01 6.41
N ILE A 50 -1.45 -11.10 5.71
CA ILE A 50 -2.45 -11.20 4.66
C ILE A 50 -3.34 -12.41 4.91
N SER A 51 -4.49 -12.49 4.27
CA SER A 51 -5.36 -13.66 4.41
C SER A 51 -4.70 -14.89 3.77
N LYS A 52 -4.84 -16.05 4.41
CA LYS A 52 -4.26 -17.31 3.89
C LYS A 52 -4.68 -17.62 2.45
N PRO A 53 -5.96 -17.41 2.04
CA PRO A 53 -6.38 -17.61 0.65
C PRO A 53 -5.71 -16.66 -0.34
N SER A 54 -5.22 -15.49 0.09
CA SER A 54 -4.56 -14.53 -0.81
C SER A 54 -3.06 -14.77 -0.99
N VAL A 55 -2.46 -15.73 -0.27
CA VAL A 55 -1.03 -16.05 -0.43
C VAL A 55 -0.68 -16.53 -1.84
N PRO A 56 -1.42 -17.44 -2.48
CA PRO A 56 -1.14 -17.86 -3.86
C PRO A 56 -1.32 -16.72 -4.88
N GLU A 57 -2.17 -15.73 -4.58
CA GLU A 57 -2.50 -14.59 -5.45
C GLU A 57 -1.77 -13.31 -5.00
N MET A 58 -0.67 -13.43 -4.26
CA MET A 58 0.01 -12.29 -3.62
C MET A 58 0.47 -11.24 -4.64
N TRP A 59 0.95 -11.68 -5.79
CA TRP A 59 1.42 -10.76 -6.83
C TRP A 59 0.29 -9.89 -7.36
N GLU A 60 -0.81 -10.49 -7.80
CA GLU A 60 -1.96 -9.75 -8.36
C GLU A 60 -2.64 -8.89 -7.30
N ARG A 61 -3.02 -9.51 -6.18
CA ARG A 61 -3.83 -8.86 -5.14
C ARG A 61 -3.09 -7.88 -4.27
N HIS A 62 -1.74 -7.97 -4.20
CA HIS A 62 -1.00 -7.12 -3.27
C HIS A 62 0.14 -6.36 -3.95
N ILE A 63 0.98 -7.01 -4.76
CA ILE A 63 2.11 -6.34 -5.41
C ILE A 63 1.61 -5.43 -6.55
N LEU A 64 0.92 -5.98 -7.56
CA LEU A 64 0.42 -5.21 -8.71
C LEU A 64 -0.58 -4.14 -8.28
N ASP A 65 -1.45 -4.47 -7.31
CA ASP A 65 -2.39 -3.52 -6.74
C ASP A 65 -1.70 -2.33 -6.05
N SER A 66 -0.53 -2.56 -5.44
CA SER A 66 0.29 -1.51 -4.83
C SER A 66 1.08 -0.69 -5.87
N LEU A 67 1.56 -1.31 -6.95
CA LEU A 67 2.27 -0.63 -8.04
C LEU A 67 1.38 0.43 -8.71
N GLN A 68 0.10 0.13 -8.94
CA GLN A 68 -0.87 1.10 -9.47
C GLN A 68 -0.95 2.38 -8.61
N ILE A 69 -0.86 2.24 -7.29
CA ILE A 69 -0.96 3.39 -6.38
C ILE A 69 0.21 4.34 -6.60
N TYR A 70 1.41 3.78 -6.82
CA TYR A 70 2.61 4.58 -7.07
C TYR A 70 2.50 5.40 -8.36
N SER A 71 1.98 4.83 -9.45
CA SER A 71 1.84 5.53 -10.74
C SER A 71 0.89 6.73 -10.69
N HIS A 72 -0.03 6.77 -9.72
CA HIS A 72 -0.97 7.86 -9.52
C HIS A 72 -0.56 8.86 -8.43
N ALA A 73 0.56 8.58 -7.74
CA ALA A 73 1.05 9.45 -6.69
C ALA A 73 1.82 10.66 -7.25
N PRO A 74 1.62 11.86 -6.69
CA PRO A 74 2.51 12.98 -6.96
C PRO A 74 3.89 12.72 -6.34
N ASN A 75 4.89 13.52 -6.75
CA ASN A 75 6.15 13.56 -6.02
C ASN A 75 5.89 14.05 -4.59
N ALA A 76 6.49 13.36 -3.63
CA ALA A 76 6.28 13.62 -2.22
C ALA A 76 7.61 13.62 -1.46
N GLY A 77 7.77 14.54 -0.52
CA GLY A 77 8.87 14.51 0.44
C GLY A 77 8.57 13.52 1.58
N HIS A 78 7.31 13.42 1.98
CA HIS A 78 6.85 12.54 3.06
C HIS A 78 5.58 11.78 2.68
N TRP A 79 5.67 10.46 2.68
CA TRP A 79 4.55 9.54 2.49
C TRP A 79 4.22 8.81 3.80
N VAL A 80 2.97 8.88 4.19
CA VAL A 80 2.45 8.17 5.37
C VAL A 80 1.51 7.07 4.92
N ASP A 81 1.68 5.87 5.46
CA ASP A 81 0.77 4.74 5.25
C ASP A 81 0.12 4.35 6.59
N LEU A 82 -1.21 4.37 6.63
CA LEU A 82 -1.98 4.12 7.83
C LEU A 82 -2.47 2.67 7.89
N GLY A 83 -2.23 2.01 9.02
CA GLY A 83 -2.59 0.60 9.20
C GLY A 83 -1.79 -0.31 8.27
N SER A 84 -0.49 -0.11 8.21
CA SER A 84 0.38 -0.72 7.19
C SER A 84 0.40 -2.25 7.16
N GLY A 85 0.08 -2.91 8.27
CA GLY A 85 -0.14 -4.36 8.35
C GLY A 85 0.97 -5.21 7.72
N GLY A 86 0.67 -5.82 6.60
CA GLY A 86 1.62 -6.61 5.78
C GLY A 86 2.54 -5.77 4.88
N GLY A 87 2.54 -4.44 5.02
CA GLY A 87 3.41 -3.54 4.25
C GLY A 87 2.86 -3.15 2.88
N PHE A 88 1.58 -3.37 2.63
CA PHE A 88 0.91 -3.00 1.38
C PHE A 88 -0.05 -1.80 1.57
N PRO A 89 0.10 -0.71 0.80
CA PRO A 89 1.02 -0.58 -0.36
C PRO A 89 2.44 -0.12 0.00
N ALA A 90 2.73 0.31 1.22
CA ALA A 90 3.87 1.14 1.61
C ALA A 90 5.25 0.60 1.17
N ILE A 91 5.53 -0.69 1.41
CA ILE A 91 6.84 -1.29 1.06
C ILE A 91 7.04 -1.32 -0.46
N VAL A 92 6.00 -1.69 -1.23
CA VAL A 92 6.06 -1.73 -2.69
C VAL A 92 6.29 -0.32 -3.25
N VAL A 93 5.55 0.67 -2.76
CA VAL A 93 5.68 2.08 -3.16
C VAL A 93 7.06 2.63 -2.78
N ALA A 94 7.60 2.26 -1.62
CA ALA A 94 8.94 2.68 -1.20
C ALA A 94 10.04 2.09 -2.11
N LEU A 95 9.90 0.84 -2.57
CA LEU A 95 10.80 0.23 -3.54
C LEU A 95 10.77 0.95 -4.89
N MET A 96 9.59 1.31 -5.38
CA MET A 96 9.45 2.10 -6.62
C MET A 96 10.03 3.51 -6.47
N SER A 97 9.82 4.15 -5.32
CA SER A 97 10.42 5.45 -5.01
C SER A 97 11.95 5.39 -4.97
N GLN A 98 12.51 4.30 -4.45
CA GLN A 98 13.96 4.04 -4.44
C GLN A 98 14.50 3.82 -5.87
N GLN A 99 13.79 3.05 -6.71
CA GLN A 99 14.13 2.87 -8.12
C GLN A 99 14.20 4.20 -8.87
N ASP A 100 13.24 5.10 -8.64
CA ASP A 100 13.15 6.41 -9.28
C ASP A 100 14.08 7.46 -8.62
N GLU A 101 14.96 7.04 -7.71
CA GLU A 101 15.88 7.90 -6.96
C GLU A 101 15.17 9.08 -6.24
N ARG A 102 13.91 8.90 -5.88
CA ARG A 102 13.15 9.93 -5.14
C ARG A 102 13.56 9.94 -3.67
N ALA A 103 13.80 11.13 -3.13
CA ALA A 103 14.17 11.32 -1.72
C ALA A 103 12.98 11.20 -0.75
N THR A 104 11.91 10.50 -1.12
CA THR A 104 10.70 10.33 -0.30
C THR A 104 11.01 9.60 1.00
N LYS A 105 10.55 10.14 2.12
CA LYS A 105 10.58 9.48 3.43
C LYS A 105 9.25 8.79 3.67
N PHE A 106 9.27 7.55 4.14
CA PHE A 106 8.07 6.79 4.44
C PHE A 106 7.87 6.65 5.95
N THR A 107 6.64 6.87 6.42
CA THR A 107 6.23 6.55 7.79
C THR A 107 5.08 5.54 7.75
N LEU A 108 5.32 4.34 8.27
CA LEU A 108 4.36 3.25 8.34
C LEU A 108 3.75 3.23 9.74
N VAL A 109 2.46 3.55 9.86
CA VAL A 109 1.74 3.56 11.14
C VAL A 109 1.04 2.23 11.34
N GLU A 110 1.38 1.52 12.41
CA GLU A 110 0.80 0.22 12.75
C GLU A 110 0.74 0.06 14.28
N SER A 111 -0.35 -0.44 14.80
CA SER A 111 -0.55 -0.60 16.25
C SER A 111 -0.16 -2.00 16.78
N ASP A 112 -0.20 -3.04 15.95
CA ASP A 112 0.21 -4.40 16.34
C ASP A 112 1.74 -4.51 16.37
N GLN A 113 2.30 -4.79 17.56
CA GLN A 113 3.76 -4.89 17.76
C GLN A 113 4.43 -5.97 16.90
N ARG A 114 3.74 -7.09 16.63
CA ARG A 114 4.27 -8.20 15.81
C ARG A 114 4.34 -7.77 14.35
N LYS A 115 3.33 -7.07 13.84
CA LYS A 115 3.35 -6.49 12.49
C LYS A 115 4.42 -5.40 12.38
N CYS A 116 4.58 -4.56 13.41
CA CYS A 116 5.69 -3.60 13.45
C CYS A 116 7.07 -4.26 13.40
N ALA A 117 7.25 -5.41 14.06
CA ALA A 117 8.49 -6.17 13.99
C ALA A 117 8.76 -6.70 12.56
N PHE A 118 7.73 -7.20 11.89
CA PHE A 118 7.79 -7.58 10.49
C PHE A 118 8.17 -6.39 9.60
N LEU A 119 7.46 -5.26 9.71
CA LEU A 119 7.72 -4.07 8.90
C LEU A 119 9.16 -3.55 9.07
N ARG A 120 9.67 -3.51 10.31
CA ARG A 120 11.06 -3.12 10.57
C ARG A 120 12.06 -4.09 9.94
N THR A 121 11.74 -5.39 9.92
CA THR A 121 12.56 -6.40 9.26
C THR A 121 12.59 -6.17 7.76
N ALA A 122 11.43 -5.98 7.13
CA ALA A 122 11.32 -5.71 5.70
C ALA A 122 12.06 -4.41 5.30
N ILE A 123 11.86 -3.31 6.05
CA ILE A 123 12.56 -2.03 5.82
C ILE A 123 14.07 -2.20 5.85
N ARG A 124 14.59 -2.94 6.84
CA ARG A 124 16.04 -3.18 6.98
C ARG A 124 16.57 -4.06 5.86
N GLU A 125 15.91 -5.17 5.54
CA GLU A 125 16.39 -6.13 4.54
C GLU A 125 16.31 -5.58 3.10
N LEU A 126 15.38 -4.64 2.86
CA LEU A 126 15.20 -3.97 1.57
C LEU A 126 15.89 -2.60 1.50
N GLU A 127 16.55 -2.17 2.58
CA GLU A 127 17.28 -0.90 2.68
C GLU A 127 16.44 0.32 2.33
N LEU A 128 15.20 0.38 2.84
CA LEU A 128 14.24 1.43 2.50
C LEU A 128 14.40 2.69 3.37
N ASN A 129 14.18 3.87 2.77
CA ASN A 129 14.07 5.14 3.49
C ASN A 129 12.72 5.24 4.21
N ALA A 130 12.50 4.37 5.18
CA ALA A 130 11.23 4.20 5.87
C ALA A 130 11.41 3.98 7.37
N LYS A 131 10.40 4.38 8.16
CA LYS A 131 10.31 4.12 9.59
C LYS A 131 8.93 3.58 9.97
N VAL A 132 8.86 2.82 11.07
CA VAL A 132 7.62 2.31 11.64
C VAL A 132 7.26 3.12 12.89
N ALA A 133 6.08 3.71 12.89
CA ALA A 133 5.45 4.31 14.05
C ALA A 133 4.50 3.27 14.68
N ASN A 134 4.91 2.71 15.83
CA ASN A 134 4.08 1.76 16.56
C ASN A 134 3.09 2.52 17.47
N ALA A 135 1.97 2.92 16.89
CA ALA A 135 0.95 3.72 17.58
C ALA A 135 -0.44 3.49 16.97
N ARG A 136 -1.47 3.85 17.73
CA ARG A 136 -2.81 4.07 17.18
C ARG A 136 -2.81 5.35 16.35
N ILE A 137 -3.52 5.36 15.21
CA ILE A 137 -3.59 6.49 14.29
C ILE A 137 -4.12 7.75 14.99
N GLU A 138 -5.11 7.57 15.86
CA GLU A 138 -5.76 8.65 16.62
C GLU A 138 -4.86 9.24 17.71
N ALA A 139 -3.89 8.47 18.18
CA ALA A 139 -3.03 8.82 19.32
C ALA A 139 -1.69 9.45 18.92
N ILE A 140 -1.30 9.31 17.65
CA ILE A 140 -0.06 9.89 17.14
C ILE A 140 -0.28 11.38 16.77
N GLU A 141 0.74 12.21 16.99
CA GLU A 141 0.72 13.61 16.53
C GLU A 141 0.53 13.71 15.02
N PRO A 142 -0.04 14.82 14.52
CA PRO A 142 -0.15 15.06 13.08
C PRO A 142 1.16 14.83 12.34
N LEU A 143 1.11 14.10 11.23
CA LEU A 143 2.30 13.62 10.52
C LEU A 143 2.69 14.54 9.35
N GLU A 144 1.83 15.49 9.00
CA GLU A 144 2.08 16.48 7.93
C GLU A 144 2.56 15.83 6.62
N ALA A 145 1.81 14.83 6.15
CA ALA A 145 2.15 14.06 4.98
C ALA A 145 1.83 14.81 3.67
N ASP A 146 2.69 14.70 2.67
CA ASP A 146 2.38 15.12 1.30
C ASP A 146 1.44 14.10 0.63
N VAL A 147 1.68 12.81 0.91
CA VAL A 147 0.84 11.70 0.43
C VAL A 147 0.48 10.80 1.60
N LEU A 148 -0.77 10.38 1.65
CA LEU A 148 -1.28 9.44 2.64
C LEU A 148 -1.97 8.28 1.94
N SER A 149 -1.60 7.07 2.30
CA SER A 149 -2.26 5.84 1.85
C SER A 149 -2.84 5.06 3.01
N ALA A 150 -3.89 4.31 2.72
CA ALA A 150 -4.46 3.31 3.62
C ALA A 150 -5.18 2.25 2.79
N ARG A 151 -4.99 0.97 3.11
CA ARG A 151 -5.65 -0.15 2.45
C ARG A 151 -6.33 -1.05 3.48
N ALA A 152 -7.60 -1.42 3.22
CA ALA A 152 -8.38 -2.35 4.07
C ALA A 152 -8.40 -1.99 5.57
N LEU A 153 -8.32 -0.70 5.90
CA LEU A 153 -8.26 -0.20 7.27
C LEU A 153 -9.65 0.12 7.84
N SER A 154 -10.43 0.91 7.10
CA SER A 154 -11.75 1.41 7.53
C SER A 154 -12.61 1.83 6.34
N ASP A 155 -13.86 2.26 6.59
CA ASP A 155 -14.68 2.93 5.59
C ASP A 155 -14.11 4.31 5.21
N LEU A 156 -14.60 4.88 4.10
CA LEU A 156 -14.08 6.14 3.58
C LEU A 156 -14.31 7.32 4.52
N THR A 157 -15.41 7.34 5.26
CA THR A 157 -15.73 8.45 6.20
C THR A 157 -14.67 8.54 7.30
N ALA A 158 -14.29 7.39 7.88
CA ALA A 158 -13.25 7.34 8.90
C ALA A 158 -11.86 7.64 8.30
N LEU A 159 -11.57 7.15 7.10
CA LEU A 159 -10.28 7.44 6.40
C LEU A 159 -10.11 8.93 6.14
N LEU A 160 -11.18 9.65 5.79
CA LEU A 160 -11.12 11.10 5.59
C LEU A 160 -10.81 11.84 6.90
N GLY A 161 -11.34 11.38 8.03
CA GLY A 161 -10.98 11.94 9.35
C GLY A 161 -9.50 11.76 9.69
N PHE A 162 -8.93 10.61 9.34
CA PHE A 162 -7.48 10.41 9.49
C PHE A 162 -6.67 11.26 8.51
N ALA A 163 -7.15 11.40 7.28
CA ALA A 163 -6.49 12.24 6.28
C ALA A 163 -6.52 13.72 6.67
N ASP A 164 -7.64 14.25 7.14
CA ASP A 164 -7.75 15.63 7.66
C ASP A 164 -6.74 15.90 8.78
N ARG A 165 -6.50 14.91 9.64
CA ARG A 165 -5.54 15.02 10.76
C ARG A 165 -4.08 14.95 10.31
N HIS A 166 -3.73 14.10 9.35
CA HIS A 166 -2.34 13.70 9.07
C HIS A 166 -1.79 14.22 7.74
N LEU A 167 -2.63 14.72 6.83
CA LEU A 167 -2.19 15.35 5.59
C LEU A 167 -1.86 16.82 5.77
N LEU A 168 -0.92 17.30 5.00
CA LEU A 168 -0.80 18.74 4.71
C LEU A 168 -2.04 19.23 3.95
N PRO A 169 -2.41 20.53 4.05
CA PRO A 169 -3.54 21.09 3.31
C PRO A 169 -3.47 20.88 1.78
N SER A 170 -2.26 20.81 1.22
CA SER A 170 -1.99 20.51 -0.20
C SER A 170 -1.80 19.01 -0.47
N GLY A 171 -1.88 18.16 0.54
CA GLY A 171 -1.60 16.75 0.46
C GLY A 171 -2.63 15.97 -0.37
N THR A 172 -2.27 14.74 -0.72
CA THR A 172 -3.10 13.83 -1.50
C THR A 172 -3.30 12.53 -0.76
N ALA A 173 -4.54 12.11 -0.55
CA ALA A 173 -4.85 10.77 -0.07
C ALA A 173 -5.06 9.81 -1.25
N LEU A 174 -4.55 8.58 -1.13
CA LEU A 174 -4.69 7.49 -2.09
C LEU A 174 -5.27 6.27 -1.38
N PHE A 175 -6.57 6.02 -1.60
CA PHE A 175 -7.29 4.95 -0.94
C PHE A 175 -7.77 3.90 -1.94
N PRO A 176 -7.09 2.75 -2.06
CA PRO A 176 -7.65 1.60 -2.79
C PRO A 176 -8.90 1.10 -2.08
N LYS A 177 -10.00 1.03 -2.81
CA LYS A 177 -11.31 0.59 -2.31
C LYS A 177 -11.90 -0.48 -3.22
N GLY A 178 -12.57 -1.46 -2.61
CA GLY A 178 -13.27 -2.53 -3.32
C GLY A 178 -14.58 -2.08 -3.97
N GLU A 179 -15.42 -3.03 -4.38
CA GLU A 179 -16.67 -2.83 -5.15
C GLU A 179 -17.65 -1.82 -4.54
N ASN A 180 -17.66 -1.68 -3.22
CA ASN A 180 -18.61 -0.79 -2.51
C ASN A 180 -18.15 0.69 -2.46
N TRP A 181 -17.08 1.07 -3.14
CA TRP A 181 -16.50 2.40 -3.03
C TRP A 181 -17.47 3.55 -3.35
N ARG A 182 -18.40 3.34 -4.29
CA ARG A 182 -19.42 4.37 -4.64
C ARG A 182 -20.40 4.62 -3.49
N ALA A 183 -20.80 3.57 -2.78
CA ALA A 183 -21.66 3.70 -1.62
C ALA A 183 -20.92 4.38 -0.45
N GLU A 184 -19.64 4.06 -0.27
CA GLU A 184 -18.80 4.71 0.72
C GLU A 184 -18.56 6.19 0.39
N ASP A 185 -18.30 6.54 -0.90
CA ASP A 185 -18.17 7.95 -1.33
C ASP A 185 -19.47 8.74 -1.06
N ALA A 186 -20.63 8.18 -1.42
CA ALA A 186 -21.93 8.83 -1.16
C ALA A 186 -22.20 9.01 0.35
N ALA A 187 -21.78 8.07 1.18
CA ALA A 187 -21.90 8.18 2.63
C ALA A 187 -20.95 9.24 3.20
N ALA A 188 -19.70 9.24 2.77
CA ALA A 188 -18.67 10.15 3.24
C ALA A 188 -19.00 11.62 2.91
N ARG A 189 -19.61 11.90 1.75
CA ARG A 189 -20.03 13.25 1.33
C ARG A 189 -21.13 13.88 2.22
N LYS A 190 -21.73 13.13 3.13
CA LYS A 190 -22.65 13.68 4.13
C LYS A 190 -21.91 14.42 5.27
N THR A 191 -20.64 14.14 5.44
CA THR A 191 -19.81 14.65 6.54
C THR A 191 -18.59 15.42 6.04
N TRP A 192 -18.12 15.09 4.84
CA TRP A 192 -16.89 15.62 4.28
C TRP A 192 -17.11 16.25 2.90
N ALA A 193 -16.51 17.42 2.68
CA ALA A 193 -16.31 18.01 1.35
C ALA A 193 -14.88 17.69 0.90
N TYR A 194 -14.70 17.22 -0.34
CA TYR A 194 -13.40 16.88 -0.93
C TYR A 194 -13.50 16.76 -2.45
N THR A 195 -12.37 16.90 -3.13
CA THR A 195 -12.24 16.50 -4.53
C THR A 195 -11.80 15.04 -4.60
N CYS A 196 -12.38 14.27 -5.51
CA CYS A 196 -12.09 12.87 -5.69
C CYS A 196 -11.98 12.51 -7.18
N ASP A 197 -10.84 11.98 -7.57
CA ASP A 197 -10.62 11.31 -8.84
C ASP A 197 -10.63 9.80 -8.59
N ALA A 198 -11.66 9.13 -9.10
CA ALA A 198 -11.83 7.69 -8.93
C ALA A 198 -11.21 6.95 -10.12
N ILE A 199 -10.02 6.42 -9.90
CA ILE A 199 -9.22 5.73 -10.90
C ILE A 199 -9.59 4.25 -10.89
N GLN A 200 -9.99 3.71 -12.04
CA GLN A 200 -10.33 2.29 -12.20
C GLN A 200 -9.13 1.40 -11.85
N SER A 201 -9.33 0.40 -10.99
CA SER A 201 -8.29 -0.58 -10.71
C SER A 201 -8.00 -1.45 -11.93
N GLN A 202 -6.73 -1.70 -12.21
CA GLN A 202 -6.29 -2.57 -13.30
C GLN A 202 -6.38 -4.06 -12.93
N THR A 203 -6.35 -4.37 -11.62
CA THR A 203 -6.40 -5.74 -11.09
C THR A 203 -7.81 -6.22 -10.78
N ASN A 204 -8.76 -5.29 -10.56
CA ASN A 204 -10.15 -5.61 -10.24
C ASN A 204 -11.11 -4.56 -10.83
N PRO A 205 -11.92 -4.91 -11.84
CA PRO A 205 -12.86 -3.98 -12.49
C PRO A 205 -13.91 -3.37 -11.57
N ALA A 206 -14.22 -3.99 -10.43
CA ALA A 206 -15.18 -3.46 -9.45
C ALA A 206 -14.54 -2.48 -8.46
N ALA A 207 -13.21 -2.47 -8.36
CA ALA A 207 -12.45 -1.66 -7.43
C ALA A 207 -11.97 -0.34 -8.06
N ALA A 208 -11.59 0.62 -7.22
CA ALA A 208 -11.01 1.89 -7.63
C ALA A 208 -9.95 2.38 -6.63
N ILE A 209 -9.00 3.16 -7.11
CA ILE A 209 -8.12 3.98 -6.28
C ILE A 209 -8.75 5.36 -6.20
N LEU A 210 -9.15 5.77 -5.01
CA LEU A 210 -9.69 7.11 -4.76
C LEU A 210 -8.54 8.07 -4.48
N LYS A 211 -8.25 8.97 -5.42
CA LYS A 211 -7.29 10.04 -5.27
C LYS A 211 -8.01 11.29 -4.78
N ILE A 212 -7.78 11.65 -3.53
CA ILE A 212 -8.58 12.63 -2.79
C ILE A 212 -7.70 13.80 -2.34
N LYS A 213 -8.25 15.02 -2.47
CA LYS A 213 -7.63 16.27 -2.04
C LYS A 213 -8.67 17.21 -1.43
N GLU A 214 -8.19 18.31 -0.83
CA GLU A 214 -9.03 19.41 -0.34
C GLU A 214 -10.07 18.98 0.66
N ILE A 215 -9.67 18.08 1.57
CA ILE A 215 -10.56 17.47 2.57
C ILE A 215 -10.97 18.52 3.60
N LYS A 216 -12.27 18.66 3.86
CA LYS A 216 -12.86 19.59 4.85
C LYS A 216 -14.08 18.95 5.48
N HIS A 217 -14.24 19.11 6.77
CA HIS A 217 -15.46 18.73 7.48
C HIS A 217 -16.59 19.72 7.11
N VAL A 218 -17.81 19.21 6.87
CA VAL A 218 -19.00 20.01 6.48
C VAL A 218 -19.84 20.32 7.70
#